data_c66ede99d01728f5e17901cd3f4b9136
#
_entry.id   c66ede99d01728f5e17901cd3f4b9136
#
_cell.length_a   1.000
_cell.length_b   1.000
_cell.length_c   1.000
_cell.angle_alpha   90.00
_cell.angle_beta   90.00
_cell.angle_gamma   90.00
#
_symmetry.space_group_name_H-M   'P 1'
#
loop_
_entity.id
_entity.type
_entity.pdbx_description
1 polymer ?
#
loop_
_entity_poly.entity_id
_entity_poly.type
_entity_poly.pdbx_seq_one_letter_code
_entity_poly.pdbx_strand_id
1 'polypeptide(L)'
;MLATRYALMFPQEVEQLVLVNPIGLEDWKALGVPTRTVDQWFERELKLTADSVREYEKTTYYVNRWKPEYERWVEMLAGLNQGPGHRLVAWNSALIYDMIFTQPIVYELPLLKMDTVLMIGDADTTAICSDLAPPDVKAAIGHYSVLGKEAALRIPHAHLIEFPGMGHAPQMEDPEAFHRALLGALSALQH
;
A
#
# COMPACT_ATOMS: atom_id res chain seq x y z
N MET A 1 -6.95 3.38 -0.39
CA MET A 1 -7.52 4.58 -1.03
C MET A 1 -9.00 4.38 -1.40
N LEU A 2 -9.38 3.43 -2.28
CA LEU A 2 -10.80 3.23 -2.66
C LEU A 2 -11.68 2.88 -1.47
N ALA A 3 -11.26 1.95 -0.61
CA ALA A 3 -12.00 1.58 0.61
C ALA A 3 -12.23 2.79 1.54
N THR A 4 -11.21 3.64 1.72
CA THR A 4 -11.31 4.88 2.50
C THR A 4 -12.38 5.81 1.92
N ARG A 5 -12.38 6.03 0.61
CA ARG A 5 -13.37 6.89 -0.05
C ARG A 5 -14.76 6.30 -0.05
N TYR A 6 -14.88 4.97 -0.20
CA TYR A 6 -16.16 4.30 -0.02
C TYR A 6 -16.73 4.54 1.38
N ALA A 7 -15.91 4.37 2.41
CA ALA A 7 -16.31 4.61 3.79
C ALA A 7 -16.72 6.08 4.07
N LEU A 8 -16.07 7.03 3.39
CA LEU A 8 -16.44 8.46 3.48
C LEU A 8 -17.74 8.77 2.73
N MET A 9 -17.97 8.15 1.57
CA MET A 9 -19.18 8.36 0.78
C MET A 9 -20.42 7.66 1.37
N PHE A 10 -20.22 6.50 1.98
CA PHE A 10 -21.28 5.64 2.51
C PHE A 10 -21.03 5.23 3.97
N PRO A 11 -20.89 6.20 4.90
CA PRO A 11 -20.47 5.91 6.27
C PRO A 11 -21.50 5.07 7.06
N GLN A 12 -22.74 4.99 6.59
CA GLN A 12 -23.78 4.16 7.21
C GLN A 12 -23.74 2.69 6.77
N GLU A 13 -22.94 2.38 5.73
CA GLU A 13 -22.78 1.03 5.20
C GLU A 13 -21.49 0.36 5.69
N VAL A 14 -20.63 1.12 6.41
CA VAL A 14 -19.34 0.64 6.87
C VAL A 14 -19.30 0.65 8.39
N GLU A 15 -19.37 -0.52 8.99
CA GLU A 15 -19.24 -0.69 10.44
C GLU A 15 -17.79 -0.48 10.91
N GLN A 16 -16.84 -1.06 10.18
CA GLN A 16 -15.42 -1.02 10.48
C GLN A 16 -14.61 -0.92 9.20
N LEU A 17 -13.50 -0.17 9.23
CA LEU A 17 -12.56 -0.05 8.12
C LEU A 17 -11.20 -0.64 8.53
N VAL A 18 -10.70 -1.63 7.79
CA VAL A 18 -9.38 -2.20 8.00
C VAL A 18 -8.47 -1.79 6.85
N LEU A 19 -7.37 -1.15 7.17
CA LEU A 19 -6.36 -0.68 6.21
C LEU A 19 -5.02 -1.36 6.51
N VAL A 20 -4.53 -2.16 5.55
CA VAL A 20 -3.26 -2.88 5.66
C VAL A 20 -2.22 -2.16 4.80
N ASN A 21 -1.17 -1.62 5.42
CA ASN A 21 -0.14 -0.82 4.77
C ASN A 21 -0.72 0.11 3.68
N PRO A 22 -1.70 0.98 4.02
CA PRO A 22 -2.43 1.75 3.02
C PRO A 22 -1.52 2.76 2.34
N ILE A 23 -1.66 2.87 1.01
CA ILE A 23 -0.97 3.89 0.22
C ILE A 23 -1.75 5.21 0.30
N GLY A 24 -1.03 6.34 0.19
CA GLY A 24 -1.63 7.69 0.22
C GLY A 24 -1.68 8.31 1.60
N LEU A 25 -0.89 7.79 2.55
CA LEU A 25 -0.69 8.39 3.88
C LEU A 25 0.20 9.63 3.84
N GLU A 26 0.88 9.88 2.73
CA GLU A 26 1.67 11.08 2.45
C GLU A 26 1.38 11.58 1.03
N ASP A 27 1.54 12.87 0.81
CA ASP A 27 1.37 13.50 -0.51
C ASP A 27 2.72 13.69 -1.16
N TRP A 28 3.15 12.70 -1.94
CA TRP A 28 4.46 12.72 -2.63
C TRP A 28 4.64 13.91 -3.56
N LYS A 29 3.55 14.37 -4.21
CA LYS A 29 3.60 15.55 -5.07
C LYS A 29 3.90 16.82 -4.27
N ALA A 30 3.23 17.00 -3.13
CA ALA A 30 3.48 18.13 -2.25
C ALA A 30 4.89 18.09 -1.63
N LEU A 31 5.44 16.89 -1.45
CA LEU A 31 6.81 16.66 -0.97
C LEU A 31 7.88 16.84 -2.06
N GLY A 32 7.49 17.13 -3.29
CA GLY A 32 8.43 17.41 -4.38
C GLY A 32 8.89 16.17 -5.17
N VAL A 33 8.18 15.05 -5.06
CA VAL A 33 8.45 13.88 -5.90
C VAL A 33 7.93 14.13 -7.31
N PRO A 34 8.77 14.00 -8.35
CA PRO A 34 8.33 14.10 -9.75
C PRO A 34 7.39 12.93 -10.11
N THR A 35 6.40 13.21 -10.95
CA THR A 35 5.46 12.18 -11.42
C THR A 35 5.82 11.66 -12.81
N ARG A 36 5.37 10.45 -13.11
CA ARG A 36 5.28 9.90 -14.47
C ARG A 36 3.91 10.22 -15.06
N THR A 37 3.87 10.47 -16.37
CA THR A 37 2.60 10.48 -17.11
C THR A 37 2.01 9.07 -17.20
N VAL A 38 0.71 8.96 -17.50
CA VAL A 38 0.04 7.66 -17.74
C VAL A 38 0.77 6.86 -18.83
N ASP A 39 1.21 7.52 -19.92
CA ASP A 39 1.94 6.84 -21.00
C ASP A 39 3.31 6.31 -20.53
N GLN A 40 4.04 7.06 -19.69
CA GLN A 40 5.30 6.60 -19.10
C GLN A 40 5.10 5.42 -18.15
N TRP A 41 4.02 5.43 -17.37
CA TRP A 41 3.62 4.27 -16.55
C TRP A 41 3.28 3.07 -17.43
N PHE A 42 2.48 3.27 -18.48
CA PHE A 42 2.10 2.21 -19.42
C PHE A 42 3.31 1.55 -20.07
N GLU A 43 4.26 2.34 -20.58
CA GLU A 43 5.52 1.83 -21.15
C GLU A 43 6.37 1.06 -20.14
N ARG A 44 6.33 1.43 -18.85
CA ARG A 44 7.00 0.70 -17.78
C ARG A 44 6.31 -0.63 -17.51
N GLU A 45 4.98 -0.62 -17.38
CA GLU A 45 4.18 -1.82 -17.12
C GLU A 45 4.28 -2.85 -18.24
N LEU A 46 4.38 -2.40 -19.49
CA LEU A 46 4.63 -3.28 -20.64
C LEU A 46 5.98 -4.04 -20.60
N LYS A 47 6.93 -3.55 -19.80
CA LYS A 47 8.27 -4.13 -19.66
C LYS A 47 8.45 -5.01 -18.43
N LEU A 48 7.40 -5.19 -17.63
CA LEU A 48 7.47 -6.01 -16.43
C LEU A 48 7.80 -7.47 -16.77
N THR A 49 8.75 -8.03 -16.03
CA THR A 49 9.15 -9.43 -16.10
C THR A 49 8.98 -10.10 -14.73
N ALA A 50 8.97 -11.43 -14.69
CA ALA A 50 8.95 -12.16 -13.42
C ALA A 50 10.12 -11.76 -12.50
N ASP A 51 11.30 -11.53 -13.07
CA ASP A 51 12.47 -11.12 -12.29
C ASP A 51 12.33 -9.72 -11.71
N SER A 52 11.76 -8.77 -12.48
CA SER A 52 11.51 -7.41 -11.97
C SER A 52 10.42 -7.39 -10.89
N VAL A 53 9.38 -8.21 -11.02
CA VAL A 53 8.34 -8.40 -9.99
C VAL A 53 8.97 -9.01 -8.73
N ARG A 54 9.75 -10.08 -8.87
CA ARG A 54 10.44 -10.73 -7.73
C ARG A 54 11.36 -9.78 -6.98
N GLU A 55 12.16 -9.00 -7.68
CA GLU A 55 13.07 -8.05 -7.04
C GLU A 55 12.30 -6.93 -6.31
N TYR A 56 11.21 -6.44 -6.89
CA TYR A 56 10.33 -5.49 -6.25
C TYR A 56 9.69 -6.06 -4.98
N GLU A 57 9.08 -7.25 -5.05
CA GLU A 57 8.47 -7.88 -3.87
C GLU A 57 9.52 -8.18 -2.79
N LYS A 58 10.67 -8.73 -3.18
CA LYS A 58 11.75 -9.03 -2.24
C LYS A 58 12.19 -7.80 -1.45
N THR A 59 12.37 -6.68 -2.12
CA THR A 59 12.86 -5.46 -1.48
C THR A 59 11.76 -4.75 -0.69
N THR A 60 10.55 -4.67 -1.23
CA THR A 60 9.45 -3.84 -0.70
C THR A 60 8.54 -4.64 0.24
N TYR A 61 8.12 -5.85 -0.17
CA TYR A 61 7.17 -6.64 0.62
C TYR A 61 7.85 -7.41 1.74
N TYR A 62 9.06 -7.93 1.50
CA TYR A 62 9.72 -8.87 2.42
C TYR A 62 11.04 -8.34 3.01
N VAL A 63 11.35 -7.08 2.83
CA VAL A 63 12.51 -6.39 3.43
C VAL A 63 13.80 -7.21 3.21
N ASN A 64 14.02 -7.67 1.98
CA ASN A 64 15.12 -8.55 1.55
C ASN A 64 15.16 -9.95 2.21
N ARG A 65 14.10 -10.38 2.88
CA ARG A 65 13.96 -11.72 3.48
C ARG A 65 13.15 -12.63 2.58
N TRP A 66 13.76 -13.14 1.53
CA TRP A 66 13.08 -14.00 0.56
C TRP A 66 12.90 -15.42 1.09
N LYS A 67 11.70 -15.99 0.88
CA LYS A 67 11.38 -17.40 1.14
C LYS A 67 10.83 -18.06 -0.12
N PRO A 68 11.10 -19.37 -0.35
CA PRO A 68 10.60 -20.05 -1.55
C PRO A 68 9.09 -20.01 -1.75
N GLU A 69 8.32 -19.99 -0.66
CA GLU A 69 6.85 -19.91 -0.69
C GLU A 69 6.30 -18.61 -1.24
N TYR A 70 7.12 -17.56 -1.37
CA TYR A 70 6.70 -16.27 -1.96
C TYR A 70 6.68 -16.31 -3.48
N GLU A 71 7.37 -17.27 -4.11
CA GLU A 71 7.44 -17.38 -5.58
C GLU A 71 6.06 -17.46 -6.24
N ARG A 72 5.09 -18.10 -5.61
CA ARG A 72 3.71 -18.18 -6.09
C ARG A 72 3.05 -16.81 -6.36
N TRP A 73 3.43 -15.77 -5.60
CA TRP A 73 2.91 -14.43 -5.79
C TRP A 73 3.53 -13.74 -6.99
N VAL A 74 4.84 -13.96 -7.19
CA VAL A 74 5.54 -13.52 -8.39
C VAL A 74 4.94 -14.18 -9.64
N GLU A 75 4.72 -15.51 -9.61
CA GLU A 75 4.12 -16.25 -10.72
C GLU A 75 2.72 -15.72 -11.05
N MET A 76 1.90 -15.41 -10.03
CA MET A 76 0.56 -14.85 -10.20
C MET A 76 0.61 -13.49 -10.91
N LEU A 77 1.45 -12.57 -10.44
CA LEU A 77 1.57 -11.22 -11.02
C LEU A 77 2.23 -11.26 -12.40
N ALA A 78 3.30 -12.05 -12.57
CA ALA A 78 3.96 -12.22 -13.85
C ALA A 78 3.03 -12.85 -14.90
N GLY A 79 2.16 -13.79 -14.49
CA GLY A 79 1.17 -14.42 -15.34
C GLY A 79 0.17 -13.41 -15.95
N LEU A 80 -0.24 -12.41 -15.19
CA LEU A 80 -1.09 -11.32 -15.70
C LEU A 80 -0.37 -10.52 -16.81
N ASN A 81 0.94 -10.36 -16.69
CA ASN A 81 1.75 -9.60 -17.64
C ASN A 81 2.25 -10.42 -18.85
N GLN A 82 2.02 -11.73 -18.90
CA GLN A 82 2.41 -12.61 -20.01
C GLN A 82 1.23 -13.09 -20.85
N GLY A 83 -0.01 -12.90 -20.36
CA GLY A 83 -1.22 -13.38 -21.03
C GLY A 83 -1.66 -12.48 -22.19
N PRO A 84 -2.70 -12.90 -22.97
CA PRO A 84 -3.22 -12.13 -24.09
C PRO A 84 -3.82 -10.78 -23.69
N GLY A 85 -4.17 -10.60 -22.39
CA GLY A 85 -4.66 -9.37 -21.80
C GLY A 85 -3.57 -8.39 -21.33
N HIS A 86 -2.29 -8.71 -21.53
CA HIS A 86 -1.14 -7.94 -21.00
C HIS A 86 -1.27 -6.42 -21.22
N ARG A 87 -1.57 -5.98 -22.47
CA ARG A 87 -1.71 -4.55 -22.75
C ARG A 87 -2.84 -3.88 -21.96
N LEU A 88 -3.95 -4.57 -21.74
CA LEU A 88 -5.06 -4.06 -20.95
C LEU A 88 -4.71 -3.99 -19.47
N VAL A 89 -4.02 -5.00 -18.96
CA VAL A 89 -3.50 -5.01 -17.58
C VAL A 89 -2.52 -3.85 -17.38
N ALA A 90 -1.53 -3.70 -18.26
CA ALA A 90 -0.55 -2.62 -18.22
C ALA A 90 -1.21 -1.23 -18.27
N TRP A 91 -2.22 -1.05 -19.11
CA TRP A 91 -2.96 0.21 -19.20
C TRP A 91 -3.73 0.52 -17.91
N ASN A 92 -4.45 -0.46 -17.37
CA ASN A 92 -5.17 -0.30 -16.11
C ASN A 92 -4.21 -0.02 -14.93
N SER A 93 -3.07 -0.70 -14.87
CA SER A 93 -2.02 -0.43 -13.88
C SER A 93 -1.51 1.01 -13.99
N ALA A 94 -1.26 1.51 -15.20
CA ALA A 94 -0.82 2.88 -15.43
C ALA A 94 -1.82 3.92 -14.91
N LEU A 95 -3.12 3.71 -15.16
CA LEU A 95 -4.20 4.56 -14.63
C LEU A 95 -4.28 4.50 -13.09
N ILE A 96 -4.07 3.31 -12.51
CA ILE A 96 -4.06 3.13 -11.05
C ILE A 96 -2.87 3.86 -10.43
N TYR A 97 -1.66 3.78 -11.00
CA TYR A 97 -0.50 4.52 -10.52
C TYR A 97 -0.70 6.03 -10.57
N ASP A 98 -1.28 6.54 -11.65
CA ASP A 98 -1.63 7.97 -11.75
C ASP A 98 -2.63 8.38 -10.66
N MET A 99 -3.69 7.59 -10.46
CA MET A 99 -4.67 7.81 -9.40
C MET A 99 -4.00 7.79 -8.01
N ILE A 100 -3.15 6.81 -7.73
CA ILE A 100 -2.45 6.68 -6.44
C ILE A 100 -1.61 7.92 -6.17
N PHE A 101 -0.85 8.37 -7.16
CA PHE A 101 0.06 9.51 -7.02
C PHE A 101 -0.69 10.84 -6.89
N THR A 102 -1.79 11.01 -7.64
CA THR A 102 -2.50 12.30 -7.73
C THR A 102 -3.60 12.48 -6.69
N GLN A 103 -4.00 11.40 -5.98
CA GLN A 103 -5.16 11.41 -5.10
C GLN A 103 -4.84 10.81 -3.71
N PRO A 104 -3.85 11.33 -2.96
CA PRO A 104 -3.54 10.82 -1.62
C PRO A 104 -4.73 10.97 -0.68
N ILE A 105 -4.86 10.06 0.29
CA ILE A 105 -5.98 10.06 1.26
C ILE A 105 -5.64 10.77 2.57
N VAL A 106 -4.41 11.21 2.74
CA VAL A 106 -3.90 11.83 3.97
C VAL A 106 -4.74 13.02 4.45
N TYR A 107 -5.34 13.78 3.53
CA TYR A 107 -6.19 14.92 3.86
C TYR A 107 -7.62 14.53 4.26
N GLU A 108 -8.04 13.30 3.90
CA GLU A 108 -9.39 12.79 4.14
C GLU A 108 -9.49 11.98 5.44
N LEU A 109 -8.36 11.53 6.00
CA LEU A 109 -8.30 10.69 7.21
C LEU A 109 -9.09 11.26 8.42
N PRO A 110 -9.05 12.59 8.71
CA PRO A 110 -9.81 13.16 9.82
C PRO A 110 -11.33 13.11 9.65
N LEU A 111 -11.82 12.80 8.46
CA LEU A 111 -13.25 12.75 8.14
C LEU A 111 -13.87 11.36 8.33
N LEU A 112 -13.04 10.34 8.61
CA LEU A 112 -13.52 8.98 8.88
C LEU A 112 -14.33 8.96 10.20
N LYS A 113 -15.48 8.29 10.17
CA LYS A 113 -16.44 8.27 11.30
C LYS A 113 -16.54 6.91 11.98
N MET A 114 -16.12 5.85 11.31
CA MET A 114 -16.18 4.47 11.79
C MET A 114 -14.86 4.09 12.47
N ASP A 115 -14.92 3.04 13.28
CA ASP A 115 -13.72 2.41 13.81
C ASP A 115 -12.81 1.97 12.68
N THR A 116 -11.55 2.41 12.74
CA THR A 116 -10.57 2.18 11.68
C THR A 116 -9.34 1.47 12.24
N VAL A 117 -9.09 0.26 11.78
CA VAL A 117 -7.90 -0.51 12.14
C VAL A 117 -6.81 -0.24 11.11
N LEU A 118 -5.68 0.27 11.56
CA LEU A 118 -4.46 0.40 10.77
C LEU A 118 -3.53 -0.77 11.11
N MET A 119 -3.22 -1.61 10.14
CA MET A 119 -2.30 -2.74 10.27
C MET A 119 -1.04 -2.45 9.47
N ILE A 120 0.06 -2.15 10.14
CA ILE A 120 1.26 -1.56 9.53
C ILE A 120 2.48 -2.44 9.75
N GLY A 121 3.10 -2.93 8.67
CA GLY A 121 4.47 -3.42 8.67
C GLY A 121 5.42 -2.21 8.78
N ASP A 122 6.12 -2.08 9.89
CA ASP A 122 6.87 -0.86 10.21
C ASP A 122 8.17 -0.69 9.39
N ALA A 123 8.62 -1.76 8.75
CA ALA A 123 9.77 -1.71 7.83
C ALA A 123 9.37 -1.46 6.36
N ASP A 124 8.09 -1.20 6.08
CA ASP A 124 7.62 -0.80 4.75
C ASP A 124 8.22 0.54 4.34
N THR A 125 8.72 0.60 3.10
CA THR A 125 9.32 1.80 2.49
C THR A 125 8.63 2.19 1.18
N THR A 126 7.39 1.77 0.98
CA THR A 126 6.66 2.01 -0.26
C THR A 126 6.43 3.50 -0.51
N ALA A 127 6.99 4.00 -1.61
CA ALA A 127 6.75 5.35 -2.11
C ALA A 127 6.77 5.37 -3.64
N ILE A 128 5.65 5.70 -4.26
CA ILE A 128 5.50 5.73 -5.71
C ILE A 128 6.36 6.86 -6.30
N CYS A 129 7.07 6.57 -7.40
CA CYS A 129 8.03 7.48 -8.04
C CYS A 129 9.25 7.87 -7.17
N SER A 130 9.54 7.16 -6.09
CA SER A 130 10.74 7.42 -5.27
C SER A 130 12.05 7.33 -6.04
N ASP A 131 12.06 6.59 -7.15
CA ASP A 131 13.20 6.49 -8.08
C ASP A 131 13.45 7.76 -8.90
N LEU A 132 12.47 8.66 -8.98
CA LEU A 132 12.61 9.98 -9.62
C LEU A 132 12.87 11.10 -8.60
N ALA A 133 12.70 10.82 -7.32
CA ALA A 133 12.83 11.84 -6.29
C ALA A 133 14.29 12.30 -6.11
N PRO A 134 14.52 13.59 -5.83
CA PRO A 134 15.80 14.07 -5.35
C PRO A 134 16.27 13.29 -4.11
N PRO A 135 17.59 13.15 -3.87
CA PRO A 135 18.11 12.30 -2.79
C PRO A 135 17.59 12.66 -1.39
N ASP A 136 17.42 13.94 -1.09
CA ASP A 136 16.89 14.45 0.17
C ASP A 136 15.40 14.14 0.33
N VAL A 137 14.62 14.33 -0.73
CA VAL A 137 13.19 13.96 -0.75
C VAL A 137 13.02 12.44 -0.62
N LYS A 138 13.81 11.66 -1.38
CA LYS A 138 13.80 10.20 -1.30
C LYS A 138 14.10 9.68 0.10
N ALA A 139 15.01 10.33 0.81
CA ALA A 139 15.36 9.97 2.19
C ALA A 139 14.27 10.33 3.21
N ALA A 140 13.31 11.19 2.85
CA ALA A 140 12.27 11.69 3.75
C ALA A 140 10.91 11.01 3.58
N ILE A 141 10.71 10.19 2.52
CA ILE A 141 9.42 9.58 2.18
C ILE A 141 9.39 8.07 2.45
N GLY A 142 8.18 7.50 2.55
CA GLY A 142 7.97 6.05 2.65
C GLY A 142 8.30 5.45 4.02
N HIS A 143 8.31 6.22 5.09
CA HIS A 143 8.63 5.72 6.43
C HIS A 143 7.36 5.26 7.17
N TYR A 144 6.89 4.04 6.92
CA TYR A 144 5.63 3.54 7.49
C TYR A 144 5.65 3.42 9.02
N SER A 145 6.80 3.24 9.66
CA SER A 145 6.94 3.34 11.12
C SER A 145 6.54 4.71 11.70
N VAL A 146 6.59 5.75 10.88
CA VAL A 146 6.13 7.11 11.22
C VAL A 146 4.74 7.35 10.66
N LEU A 147 4.53 7.06 9.37
CA LEU A 147 3.27 7.32 8.66
C LEU A 147 2.07 6.60 9.31
N GLY A 148 2.25 5.37 9.80
CA GLY A 148 1.20 4.65 10.52
C GLY A 148 0.76 5.35 11.79
N LYS A 149 1.69 5.86 12.58
CA LYS A 149 1.42 6.63 13.81
C LYS A 149 0.77 7.97 13.53
N GLU A 150 1.26 8.69 12.52
CA GLU A 150 0.67 9.96 12.10
C GLU A 150 -0.76 9.78 11.56
N ALA A 151 -0.99 8.72 10.79
CA ALA A 151 -2.34 8.38 10.32
C ALA A 151 -3.28 8.06 11.49
N ALA A 152 -2.80 7.26 12.45
CA ALA A 152 -3.58 6.94 13.65
C ALA A 152 -3.95 8.18 14.48
N LEU A 153 -3.06 9.16 14.56
CA LEU A 153 -3.35 10.43 15.25
C LEU A 153 -4.38 11.30 14.50
N ARG A 154 -4.50 11.14 13.19
CA ARG A 154 -5.44 11.92 12.36
C ARG A 154 -6.83 11.30 12.27
N ILE A 155 -6.96 9.98 12.40
CA ILE A 155 -8.22 9.26 12.34
C ILE A 155 -8.89 9.28 13.73
N PRO A 156 -10.12 9.79 13.87
CA PRO A 156 -10.77 9.95 15.19
C PRO A 156 -10.92 8.67 16.00
N HIS A 157 -11.19 7.53 15.33
CA HIS A 157 -11.39 6.22 15.94
C HIS A 157 -10.41 5.20 15.38
N ALA A 158 -9.10 5.52 15.49
CA ALA A 158 -8.03 4.67 14.99
C ALA A 158 -7.57 3.65 16.00
N HIS A 159 -7.33 2.43 15.51
CA HIS A 159 -6.66 1.34 16.23
C HIS A 159 -5.43 0.93 15.43
N LEU A 160 -4.24 1.29 15.92
CA LEU A 160 -2.98 0.97 15.25
C LEU A 160 -2.43 -0.37 15.74
N ILE A 161 -2.15 -1.26 14.79
CA ILE A 161 -1.43 -2.53 15.00
C ILE A 161 -0.17 -2.49 14.17
N GLU A 162 0.98 -2.54 14.81
CA GLU A 162 2.27 -2.56 14.15
C GLU A 162 2.80 -4.00 14.07
N PHE A 163 3.40 -4.36 12.94
CA PHE A 163 4.12 -5.62 12.72
C PHE A 163 5.62 -5.31 12.63
N PRO A 164 6.37 -5.50 13.73
CA PRO A 164 7.76 -5.09 13.80
C PRO A 164 8.65 -5.79 12.78
N GLY A 165 9.39 -4.99 12.01
CA GLY A 165 10.32 -5.46 10.99
C GLY A 165 9.66 -6.05 9.74
N MET A 166 8.33 -6.07 9.59
CA MET A 166 7.65 -6.54 8.38
C MET A 166 7.50 -5.42 7.34
N GLY A 167 7.49 -5.83 6.06
CA GLY A 167 7.37 -4.93 4.93
C GLY A 167 5.93 -4.61 4.55
N HIS A 168 5.70 -4.35 3.25
CA HIS A 168 4.41 -3.91 2.72
C HIS A 168 3.30 -4.97 2.79
N ALA A 169 3.64 -6.24 2.96
CA ALA A 169 2.67 -7.34 2.92
C ALA A 169 2.76 -8.24 4.18
N PRO A 170 2.48 -7.72 5.39
CA PRO A 170 2.56 -8.50 6.62
C PRO A 170 1.65 -9.73 6.60
N GLN A 171 0.51 -9.69 5.90
CA GLN A 171 -0.40 -10.82 5.70
C GLN A 171 0.21 -11.97 4.87
N MET A 172 1.24 -11.69 4.10
CA MET A 172 1.99 -12.69 3.32
C MET A 172 3.25 -13.13 4.05
N GLU A 173 3.87 -12.23 4.79
CA GLU A 173 5.13 -12.49 5.49
C GLU A 173 4.95 -13.38 6.72
N ASP A 174 3.92 -13.12 7.54
CA ASP A 174 3.48 -13.95 8.67
C ASP A 174 1.94 -13.98 8.74
N PRO A 175 1.30 -14.88 7.96
CA PRO A 175 -0.16 -15.01 7.93
C PRO A 175 -0.79 -15.31 9.30
N GLU A 176 -0.11 -16.09 10.14
CA GLU A 176 -0.65 -16.49 11.44
C GLU A 176 -0.69 -15.31 12.43
N ALA A 177 0.41 -14.55 12.53
CA ALA A 177 0.46 -13.35 13.36
C ALA A 177 -0.54 -12.31 12.85
N PHE A 178 -0.61 -12.11 11.54
CA PHE A 178 -1.54 -11.19 10.91
C PHE A 178 -3.00 -11.55 11.22
N HIS A 179 -3.41 -12.81 10.99
CA HIS A 179 -4.80 -13.24 11.23
C HIS A 179 -5.18 -13.15 12.71
N ARG A 180 -4.28 -13.53 13.63
CA ARG A 180 -4.56 -13.36 15.07
C ARG A 180 -4.82 -11.91 15.44
N ALA A 181 -3.99 -10.99 14.93
CA ALA A 181 -4.13 -9.57 15.20
C ALA A 181 -5.43 -9.00 14.58
N LEU A 182 -5.75 -9.38 13.34
CA LEU A 182 -6.97 -8.96 12.65
C LEU A 182 -8.21 -9.41 13.38
N LEU A 183 -8.32 -10.72 13.70
CA LEU A 183 -9.47 -11.28 14.40
C LEU A 183 -9.63 -10.69 15.80
N GLY A 184 -8.53 -10.46 16.50
CA GLY A 184 -8.54 -9.79 17.80
C GLY A 184 -9.09 -8.37 17.71
N ALA A 185 -8.65 -7.58 16.72
CA ALA A 185 -9.14 -6.23 16.51
C ALA A 185 -10.63 -6.19 16.16
N LEU A 186 -11.06 -7.03 15.20
CA LEU A 186 -12.47 -7.08 14.79
C LEU A 186 -13.39 -7.47 15.95
N SER A 187 -12.96 -8.42 16.81
CA SER A 187 -13.74 -8.82 17.98
C SER A 187 -13.82 -7.75 19.06
N ALA A 188 -12.76 -6.99 19.26
CA ALA A 188 -12.70 -5.92 20.27
C ALA A 188 -13.60 -4.71 19.93
N LEU A 189 -13.90 -4.52 18.65
CA LEU A 189 -14.71 -3.39 18.15
C LEU A 189 -16.20 -3.74 17.98
N GLN A 190 -16.63 -4.96 18.31
CA GLN A 190 -18.05 -5.39 18.25
C GLN A 190 -18.84 -5.04 19.52
N HIS A 191 -18.24 -4.30 20.44
CA HIS A 191 -18.85 -3.90 21.74
C HIS A 191 -18.86 -2.38 21.87
#